data_114e690b1d8fbfae8b01fbd238b697a4
#
_entry.id   114e690b1d8fbfae8b01fbd238b697a4
#
_cell.length_a   1.000
_cell.length_b   1.000
_cell.length_c   1.000
_cell.angle_alpha   90.00
_cell.angle_beta   90.00
_cell.angle_gamma   90.00
#
_symmetry.space_group_name_H-M   'P 1'
#
loop_
_entity.id
_entity.type
_entity.pdbx_description
1 polymer ?
#
loop_
_entity_poly.entity_id
_entity_poly.type
_entity_poly.pdbx_seq_one_letter_code
_entity_poly.pdbx_strand_id
1 'polypeptide(L)'
;MPRPKLHSDDEILETAQAVLLRKGPSDFTLSDVAVAVGLSRAALIQRFGDKATLHALVMERMTQEVRDYFAQAPSERGLEPLWVMLKDLIAGMGTGEGSEAYLLLLWGDVRDPALRVLANERNELVRGAIEVRLPAGPHEPFKTSLLIQAVIQGSCMQWMVARDGDLASFMTQSTANVLSVLYPDQEFPAAP
;
A
#
# COMPACT_ATOMS: atom_id res chain seq x y z
N MET A 1 9.47 40.87 2.15
CA MET A 1 9.32 39.66 1.32
C MET A 1 9.37 38.44 2.23
N PRO A 2 8.42 37.49 2.17
CA PRO A 2 8.54 36.25 2.91
C PRO A 2 9.78 35.50 2.47
N ARG A 3 10.56 34.97 3.41
CA ARG A 3 11.75 34.16 3.15
C ARG A 3 11.29 32.91 2.38
N PRO A 4 12.00 32.51 1.28
CA PRO A 4 11.63 31.27 0.57
C PRO A 4 11.54 30.10 1.56
N LYS A 5 10.50 29.28 1.47
CA LYS A 5 10.39 28.06 2.28
C LYS A 5 11.57 27.15 1.90
N LEU A 6 12.34 26.72 2.86
CA LEU A 6 13.51 25.84 2.65
C LEU A 6 13.08 24.48 2.05
N HIS A 7 11.86 24.02 2.40
CA HIS A 7 11.21 22.83 1.87
C HIS A 7 9.73 23.10 1.62
N SER A 8 9.18 22.52 0.56
CA SER A 8 7.76 22.49 0.28
C SER A 8 7.02 21.63 1.31
N ASP A 9 5.69 21.77 1.41
CA ASP A 9 4.89 20.88 2.26
C ASP A 9 4.91 19.45 1.74
N ASP A 10 4.98 19.26 0.43
CA ASP A 10 5.07 17.98 -0.26
C ASP A 10 6.37 17.22 0.07
N GLU A 11 7.54 17.89 0.02
CA GLU A 11 8.83 17.30 0.41
C GLU A 11 8.84 16.86 1.88
N ILE A 12 8.17 17.63 2.75
CA ILE A 12 8.05 17.27 4.17
C ILE A 12 7.13 16.06 4.35
N LEU A 13 6.01 15.99 3.64
CA LEU A 13 5.09 14.86 3.69
C LEU A 13 5.73 13.58 3.16
N GLU A 14 6.50 13.66 2.07
CA GLU A 14 7.27 12.54 1.54
C GLU A 14 8.29 12.00 2.55
N THR A 15 9.05 12.90 3.18
CA THR A 15 9.98 12.52 4.24
C THR A 15 9.26 11.95 5.47
N ALA A 16 8.12 12.54 5.83
CA ALA A 16 7.30 12.05 6.94
C ALA A 16 6.75 10.64 6.64
N GLN A 17 6.34 10.35 5.41
CA GLN A 17 5.94 9.03 4.96
C GLN A 17 7.08 8.00 5.13
N ALA A 18 8.29 8.33 4.68
CA ALA A 18 9.45 7.45 4.86
C ALA A 18 9.78 7.18 6.35
N VAL A 19 9.66 8.20 7.20
CA VAL A 19 9.82 8.05 8.66
C VAL A 19 8.72 7.18 9.26
N LEU A 20 7.47 7.37 8.85
CA LEU A 20 6.31 6.61 9.30
C LEU A 20 6.43 5.12 8.92
N LEU A 21 6.79 4.83 7.67
CA LEU A 21 6.99 3.46 7.17
C LEU A 21 8.14 2.74 7.88
N ARG A 22 9.17 3.46 8.30
CA ARG A 22 10.31 2.87 9.01
C ARG A 22 10.05 2.63 10.49
N LYS A 23 9.30 3.54 11.17
CA LYS A 23 9.12 3.51 12.64
C LYS A 23 7.78 2.95 13.08
N GLY A 24 6.80 2.95 12.20
CA GLY A 24 5.40 2.70 12.55
C GLY A 24 4.76 3.89 13.29
N PRO A 25 3.42 3.93 13.39
CA PRO A 25 2.68 5.08 13.89
C PRO A 25 2.89 5.37 15.39
N SER A 26 3.22 4.36 16.20
CA SER A 26 3.49 4.52 17.62
C SER A 26 4.76 5.34 17.86
N ASP A 27 5.85 4.99 17.18
CA ASP A 27 7.19 5.56 17.38
C ASP A 27 7.48 6.74 16.44
N PHE A 28 6.59 7.01 15.50
CA PHE A 28 6.61 8.21 14.66
C PHE A 28 6.44 9.47 15.51
N THR A 29 7.36 10.45 15.37
CA THR A 29 7.28 11.72 16.07
C THR A 29 7.58 12.91 15.16
N LEU A 30 7.04 14.09 15.51
CA LEU A 30 7.41 15.35 14.83
C LEU A 30 8.90 15.64 14.89
N SER A 31 9.59 15.22 15.95
CA SER A 31 11.03 15.42 16.11
C SER A 31 11.82 14.57 15.10
N ASP A 32 11.39 13.35 14.84
CA ASP A 32 12.02 12.48 13.83
C ASP A 32 11.92 13.07 12.43
N VAL A 33 10.73 13.57 12.09
CA VAL A 33 10.51 14.23 10.79
C VAL A 33 11.31 15.51 10.69
N ALA A 34 11.35 16.33 11.78
CA ALA A 34 12.12 17.57 11.82
C ALA A 34 13.61 17.32 11.56
N VAL A 35 14.18 16.31 12.20
CA VAL A 35 15.58 15.90 11.98
C VAL A 35 15.79 15.44 10.54
N ALA A 36 14.87 14.63 10.00
CA ALA A 36 15.00 14.07 8.66
C ALA A 36 14.93 15.15 7.55
N VAL A 37 14.13 16.21 7.73
CA VAL A 37 14.00 17.32 6.77
C VAL A 37 14.94 18.51 7.06
N GLY A 38 15.73 18.47 8.14
CA GLY A 38 16.59 19.58 8.53
C GLY A 38 15.85 20.83 9.02
N LEU A 39 14.66 20.66 9.62
CA LEU A 39 13.85 21.73 10.19
C LEU A 39 13.78 21.61 11.73
N SER A 40 13.32 22.68 12.39
CA SER A 40 13.00 22.60 13.81
C SER A 40 11.61 21.96 14.02
N ARG A 41 11.43 21.28 15.15
CA ARG A 41 10.11 20.75 15.56
C ARG A 41 9.06 21.87 15.63
N ALA A 42 9.45 23.09 16.07
CA ALA A 42 8.56 24.25 16.12
C ALA A 42 8.07 24.66 14.71
N ALA A 43 8.94 24.58 13.69
CA ALA A 43 8.57 24.88 12.32
C ALA A 43 7.53 23.85 11.79
N LEU A 44 7.67 22.56 12.13
CA LEU A 44 6.66 21.54 11.75
C LEU A 44 5.33 21.77 12.48
N ILE A 45 5.35 22.12 13.78
CA ILE A 45 4.13 22.44 14.51
C ILE A 45 3.41 23.66 13.89
N GLN A 46 4.17 24.68 13.48
CA GLN A 46 3.59 25.86 12.83
C GLN A 46 2.94 25.52 11.48
N ARG A 47 3.47 24.52 10.73
CA ARG A 47 2.98 24.14 9.39
C ARG A 47 1.86 23.10 9.43
N PHE A 48 1.95 22.12 10.30
CA PHE A 48 1.11 20.93 10.31
C PHE A 48 0.32 20.75 11.61
N GLY A 49 0.55 21.62 12.61
CA GLY A 49 -0.14 21.53 13.90
C GLY A 49 0.49 20.48 14.81
N ASP A 50 -0.04 19.29 14.82
CA ASP A 50 0.38 18.22 15.72
C ASP A 50 0.75 16.92 14.97
N LYS A 51 1.15 15.89 15.74
CA LYS A 51 1.49 14.56 15.22
C LYS A 51 0.30 13.90 14.49
N ALA A 52 -0.89 14.02 15.05
CA ALA A 52 -2.08 13.37 14.50
C ALA A 52 -2.45 13.95 13.13
N THR A 53 -2.41 15.28 13.02
CA THR A 53 -2.63 16.00 11.75
C THR A 53 -1.58 15.64 10.70
N LEU A 54 -0.29 15.63 11.07
CA LEU A 54 0.77 15.24 10.13
C LEU A 54 0.60 13.79 9.68
N HIS A 55 0.27 12.87 10.60
CA HIS A 55 0.01 11.48 10.27
C HIS A 55 -1.17 11.34 9.31
N ALA A 56 -2.29 12.03 9.56
CA ALA A 56 -3.45 12.00 8.68
C ALA A 56 -3.12 12.50 7.26
N LEU A 57 -2.34 13.58 7.14
CA LEU A 57 -1.89 14.10 5.84
C LEU A 57 -0.97 13.12 5.10
N VAL A 58 -0.10 12.40 5.82
CA VAL A 58 0.72 11.34 5.23
C VAL A 58 -0.16 10.20 4.71
N MET A 59 -1.17 9.76 5.49
CA MET A 59 -2.08 8.69 5.07
C MET A 59 -2.95 9.11 3.87
N GLU A 60 -3.38 10.37 3.80
CA GLU A 60 -4.08 10.93 2.64
C GLU A 60 -3.16 10.93 1.40
N ARG A 61 -1.90 11.36 1.54
CA ARG A 61 -0.90 11.30 0.47
C ARG A 61 -0.72 9.86 -0.04
N MET A 62 -0.53 8.90 0.84
CA MET A 62 -0.41 7.47 0.46
C MET A 62 -1.66 6.98 -0.28
N THR A 63 -2.84 7.43 0.13
CA THR A 63 -4.09 7.08 -0.56
C THR A 63 -4.16 7.73 -1.94
N GLN A 64 -3.70 8.98 -2.07
CA GLN A 64 -3.62 9.66 -3.37
C GLN A 64 -2.64 8.96 -4.32
N GLU A 65 -1.50 8.50 -3.82
CA GLU A 65 -0.54 7.71 -4.62
C GLU A 65 -1.17 6.44 -5.20
N VAL A 66 -2.00 5.75 -4.41
CA VAL A 66 -2.76 4.56 -4.89
C VAL A 66 -3.81 4.96 -5.94
N ARG A 67 -4.53 6.07 -5.75
CA ARG A 67 -5.48 6.59 -6.76
C ARG A 67 -4.77 6.87 -8.08
N ASP A 68 -3.65 7.60 -8.01
CA ASP A 68 -2.88 8.01 -9.19
C ASP A 68 -2.28 6.81 -9.92
N TYR A 69 -1.78 5.82 -9.18
CA TYR A 69 -1.27 4.57 -9.74
C TYR A 69 -2.34 3.86 -10.58
N PHE A 70 -3.53 3.63 -10.02
CA PHE A 70 -4.59 2.92 -10.74
C PHE A 70 -5.26 3.76 -11.83
N ALA A 71 -5.27 5.10 -11.70
CA ALA A 71 -5.78 5.99 -12.75
C ALA A 71 -4.90 5.96 -14.01
N GLN A 72 -3.60 5.69 -13.87
CA GLN A 72 -2.64 5.63 -14.96
C GLN A 72 -2.41 4.20 -15.48
N ALA A 73 -2.73 3.19 -14.68
CA ALA A 73 -2.50 1.79 -15.04
C ALA A 73 -3.45 1.35 -16.18
N PRO A 74 -2.95 0.63 -17.21
CA PRO A 74 -3.81 0.05 -18.23
C PRO A 74 -4.93 -0.79 -17.62
N SER A 75 -6.17 -0.63 -18.10
CA SER A 75 -7.35 -1.33 -17.57
C SER A 75 -7.88 -2.41 -18.53
N GLU A 76 -7.01 -2.97 -19.34
CA GLU A 76 -7.37 -4.05 -20.26
C GLU A 76 -7.89 -5.28 -19.51
N ARG A 77 -8.98 -5.86 -20.05
CA ARG A 77 -9.60 -7.06 -19.49
C ARG A 77 -8.89 -8.30 -19.99
N GLY A 78 -8.56 -9.22 -19.10
CA GLY A 78 -7.91 -10.49 -19.43
C GLY A 78 -7.03 -10.99 -18.29
N LEU A 79 -6.70 -12.30 -18.33
CA LEU A 79 -5.88 -12.90 -17.27
C LEU A 79 -4.43 -12.44 -17.34
N GLU A 80 -3.87 -12.21 -18.50
CA GLU A 80 -2.51 -11.72 -18.66
C GLU A 80 -2.35 -10.28 -18.11
N PRO A 81 -3.17 -9.27 -18.51
CA PRO A 81 -3.12 -7.95 -17.90
C PRO A 81 -3.37 -7.96 -16.38
N LEU A 82 -4.29 -8.81 -15.93
CA LEU A 82 -4.53 -9.01 -14.50
C LEU A 82 -3.28 -9.53 -13.79
N TRP A 83 -2.65 -10.57 -14.32
CA TRP A 83 -1.46 -11.18 -13.72
C TRP A 83 -0.26 -10.23 -13.70
N VAL A 84 -0.04 -9.46 -14.76
CA VAL A 84 1.00 -8.42 -14.79
C VAL A 84 0.76 -7.40 -13.68
N MET A 85 -0.45 -6.84 -13.59
CA MET A 85 -0.80 -5.86 -12.56
C MET A 85 -0.65 -6.42 -11.14
N LEU A 86 -1.03 -7.68 -10.90
CA LEU A 86 -0.89 -8.30 -9.58
C LEU A 86 0.58 -8.51 -9.19
N LYS A 87 1.43 -8.89 -10.13
CA LYS A 87 2.89 -9.00 -9.90
C LYS A 87 3.50 -7.64 -9.58
N ASP A 88 3.14 -6.60 -10.30
CA ASP A 88 3.63 -5.24 -10.07
C ASP A 88 3.19 -4.72 -8.68
N LEU A 89 1.93 -4.96 -8.31
CA LEU A 89 1.40 -4.61 -7.00
C LEU A 89 2.17 -5.31 -5.86
N ILE A 90 2.42 -6.62 -6.02
CA ILE A 90 3.17 -7.42 -5.05
C ILE A 90 4.63 -6.95 -4.98
N ALA A 91 5.28 -6.71 -6.13
CA ALA A 91 6.66 -6.21 -6.16
C ALA A 91 6.80 -4.85 -5.46
N GLY A 92 5.80 -3.98 -5.57
CA GLY A 92 5.72 -2.70 -4.88
C GLY A 92 5.68 -2.82 -3.35
N MET A 93 5.34 -4.00 -2.80
CA MET A 93 5.37 -4.25 -1.35
C MET A 93 6.80 -4.53 -0.82
N GLY A 94 7.79 -4.65 -1.71
CA GLY A 94 9.20 -4.78 -1.38
C GLY A 94 9.63 -6.17 -0.92
N THR A 95 10.86 -6.26 -0.40
CA THR A 95 11.50 -7.52 0.02
C THR A 95 11.01 -8.05 1.38
N GLY A 96 10.10 -7.33 2.04
CA GLY A 96 9.67 -7.63 3.42
C GLY A 96 10.43 -6.85 4.49
N GLU A 97 11.47 -6.09 4.14
CA GLU A 97 12.07 -5.10 5.04
C GLU A 97 11.01 -4.02 5.38
N GLY A 98 10.77 -3.80 6.66
CA GLY A 98 9.71 -2.86 7.10
C GLY A 98 8.28 -3.42 7.07
N SER A 99 8.07 -4.69 6.72
CA SER A 99 6.74 -5.33 6.75
C SER A 99 6.05 -5.25 8.11
N GLU A 100 6.82 -5.22 9.20
CA GLU A 100 6.30 -4.98 10.56
C GLU A 100 5.67 -3.60 10.70
N ALA A 101 6.29 -2.57 10.11
CA ALA A 101 5.73 -1.22 10.10
C ALA A 101 4.41 -1.16 9.32
N TYR A 102 4.27 -1.92 8.24
CA TYR A 102 3.02 -2.05 7.50
C TYR A 102 1.88 -2.61 8.37
N LEU A 103 2.13 -3.66 9.17
CA LEU A 103 1.16 -4.17 10.13
C LEU A 103 0.78 -3.13 11.19
N LEU A 104 1.76 -2.39 11.68
CA LEU A 104 1.52 -1.33 12.66
C LEU A 104 0.69 -0.18 12.05
N LEU A 105 0.90 0.15 10.78
CA LEU A 105 0.07 1.11 10.05
C LEU A 105 -1.37 0.61 9.93
N LEU A 106 -1.57 -0.62 9.46
CA LEU A 106 -2.89 -1.22 9.35
C LEU A 106 -3.62 -1.26 10.70
N TRP A 107 -2.90 -1.58 11.77
CA TRP A 107 -3.45 -1.54 13.13
C TRP A 107 -3.84 -0.13 13.56
N GLY A 108 -3.03 0.87 13.22
CA GLY A 108 -3.34 2.29 13.41
C GLY A 108 -4.59 2.72 12.67
N ASP A 109 -4.68 2.36 11.39
CA ASP A 109 -5.82 2.64 10.52
C ASP A 109 -7.14 2.07 11.10
N VAL A 110 -7.09 0.81 11.57
CA VAL A 110 -8.28 0.15 12.14
C VAL A 110 -8.78 0.84 13.41
N ARG A 111 -7.89 1.42 14.21
CA ARG A 111 -8.23 2.07 15.49
C ARG A 111 -8.73 3.51 15.37
N ASP A 112 -8.33 4.21 14.31
CA ASP A 112 -8.72 5.58 14.04
C ASP A 112 -9.82 5.61 12.96
N PRO A 113 -11.04 6.10 13.28
CA PRO A 113 -12.14 6.16 12.32
C PRO A 113 -11.82 6.95 11.04
N ALA A 114 -11.04 8.04 11.14
CA ALA A 114 -10.67 8.84 9.98
C ALA A 114 -9.67 8.09 9.08
N LEU A 115 -8.65 7.47 9.67
CA LEU A 115 -7.67 6.67 8.93
C LEU A 115 -8.28 5.41 8.33
N ARG A 116 -9.27 4.81 9.02
CA ARG A 116 -10.02 3.65 8.50
C ARG A 116 -10.78 3.95 7.22
N VAL A 117 -11.29 5.18 7.04
CA VAL A 117 -11.92 5.60 5.77
C VAL A 117 -10.90 5.54 4.62
N LEU A 118 -9.69 6.08 4.83
CA LEU A 118 -8.62 6.06 3.84
C LEU A 118 -8.13 4.63 3.55
N ALA A 119 -8.00 3.80 4.58
CA ALA A 119 -7.63 2.39 4.43
C ALA A 119 -8.67 1.61 3.62
N ASN A 120 -9.97 1.82 3.91
CA ASN A 120 -11.05 1.21 3.14
C ASN A 120 -11.02 1.65 1.68
N GLU A 121 -10.79 2.93 1.42
CA GLU A 121 -10.67 3.45 0.06
C GLU A 121 -9.51 2.79 -0.70
N ARG A 122 -8.33 2.65 -0.10
CA ARG A 122 -7.21 1.92 -0.71
C ARG A 122 -7.58 0.47 -1.05
N ASN A 123 -8.30 -0.21 -0.16
CA ASN A 123 -8.81 -1.56 -0.42
C ASN A 123 -9.80 -1.61 -1.58
N GLU A 124 -10.71 -0.64 -1.68
CA GLU A 124 -11.68 -0.55 -2.77
C GLU A 124 -11.01 -0.25 -4.12
N LEU A 125 -9.98 0.60 -4.14
CA LEU A 125 -9.19 0.88 -5.34
C LEU A 125 -8.48 -0.38 -5.87
N VAL A 126 -7.82 -1.13 -4.99
CA VAL A 126 -7.17 -2.40 -5.37
C VAL A 126 -8.20 -3.40 -5.87
N ARG A 127 -9.29 -3.59 -5.14
CA ARG A 127 -10.36 -4.53 -5.53
C ARG A 127 -10.97 -4.15 -6.88
N GLY A 128 -11.30 -2.87 -7.09
CA GLY A 128 -11.83 -2.36 -8.35
C GLY A 128 -10.86 -2.56 -9.52
N ALA A 129 -9.56 -2.36 -9.29
CA ALA A 129 -8.53 -2.59 -10.29
C ALA A 129 -8.42 -4.08 -10.69
N ILE A 130 -8.60 -5.00 -9.75
CA ILE A 130 -8.71 -6.44 -10.05
C ILE A 130 -9.98 -6.72 -10.83
N GLU A 131 -11.13 -6.21 -10.35
CA GLU A 131 -12.46 -6.48 -10.90
C GLU A 131 -12.59 -6.09 -12.39
N VAL A 132 -12.10 -4.91 -12.76
CA VAL A 132 -12.19 -4.46 -14.16
C VAL A 132 -11.34 -5.28 -15.12
N ARG A 133 -10.28 -5.95 -14.65
CA ARG A 133 -9.39 -6.79 -15.45
C ARG A 133 -9.82 -8.24 -15.52
N LEU A 134 -10.75 -8.69 -14.67
CA LEU A 134 -11.23 -10.06 -14.71
C LEU A 134 -11.88 -10.37 -16.08
N PRO A 135 -11.58 -11.53 -16.69
CA PRO A 135 -12.20 -11.92 -17.93
C PRO A 135 -13.71 -12.18 -17.77
N ALA A 136 -14.47 -12.07 -18.85
CA ALA A 136 -15.84 -12.56 -18.86
C ALA A 136 -15.83 -14.09 -18.66
N GLY A 137 -16.67 -14.59 -17.76
CA GLY A 137 -16.71 -16.01 -17.46
C GLY A 137 -17.68 -16.37 -16.33
N PRO A 138 -17.57 -17.59 -15.80
CA PRO A 138 -18.50 -18.10 -14.79
C PRO A 138 -18.31 -17.47 -13.40
N HIS A 139 -17.18 -16.80 -13.18
CA HIS A 139 -16.83 -16.22 -11.88
C HIS A 139 -17.47 -14.83 -11.72
N GLU A 140 -18.14 -14.61 -10.62
CA GLU A 140 -18.74 -13.33 -10.28
C GLU A 140 -17.61 -12.33 -9.92
N PRO A 141 -17.48 -11.17 -10.65
CA PRO A 141 -16.30 -10.32 -10.56
C PRO A 141 -16.00 -9.78 -9.16
N PHE A 142 -17.03 -9.32 -8.44
CA PHE A 142 -16.85 -8.80 -7.09
C PHE A 142 -16.32 -9.85 -6.12
N LYS A 143 -16.89 -11.07 -6.12
CA LYS A 143 -16.44 -12.15 -5.22
C LYS A 143 -15.04 -12.62 -5.57
N THR A 144 -14.74 -12.69 -6.87
CA THR A 144 -13.43 -13.11 -7.35
C THR A 144 -12.35 -12.09 -6.99
N SER A 145 -12.61 -10.80 -7.19
CA SER A 145 -11.67 -9.74 -6.81
C SER A 145 -11.42 -9.71 -5.30
N LEU A 146 -12.47 -9.90 -4.49
CA LEU A 146 -12.37 -9.98 -3.03
C LEU A 146 -11.52 -11.19 -2.60
N LEU A 147 -11.70 -12.36 -3.22
CA LEU A 147 -10.92 -13.56 -2.93
C LEU A 147 -9.44 -13.36 -3.27
N ILE A 148 -9.12 -12.83 -4.45
CA ILE A 148 -7.74 -12.56 -4.87
C ILE A 148 -7.08 -11.57 -3.90
N GLN A 149 -7.75 -10.47 -3.58
CA GLN A 149 -7.24 -9.47 -2.63
C GLN A 149 -7.01 -10.08 -1.23
N ALA A 150 -7.93 -10.91 -0.75
CA ALA A 150 -7.80 -11.58 0.54
C ALA A 150 -6.60 -12.54 0.58
N VAL A 151 -6.29 -13.23 -0.53
CA VAL A 151 -5.10 -14.10 -0.64
C VAL A 151 -3.83 -13.27 -0.62
N ILE A 152 -3.77 -12.15 -1.35
CA ILE A 152 -2.61 -11.24 -1.35
C ILE A 152 -2.33 -10.73 0.07
N GLN A 153 -3.34 -10.20 0.76
CA GLN A 153 -3.20 -9.69 2.12
C GLN A 153 -2.87 -10.79 3.13
N GLY A 154 -3.55 -11.94 3.02
CA GLY A 154 -3.34 -13.09 3.90
C GLY A 154 -1.96 -13.72 3.73
N SER A 155 -1.45 -13.83 2.51
CA SER A 155 -0.10 -14.34 2.25
C SER A 155 0.99 -13.43 2.83
N CYS A 156 0.84 -12.12 2.73
CA CYS A 156 1.73 -11.17 3.41
C CYS A 156 1.77 -11.42 4.93
N MET A 157 0.61 -11.57 5.57
CA MET A 157 0.53 -11.84 7.00
C MET A 157 1.15 -13.20 7.37
N GLN A 158 0.92 -14.24 6.56
CA GLN A 158 1.50 -15.57 6.79
C GLN A 158 3.02 -15.53 6.68
N TRP A 159 3.54 -14.87 5.64
CA TRP A 159 4.99 -14.72 5.47
C TRP A 159 5.63 -13.95 6.64
N MET A 160 4.97 -12.91 7.16
CA MET A 160 5.51 -12.15 8.31
C MET A 160 5.73 -13.02 9.56
N VAL A 161 4.96 -14.10 9.72
CA VAL A 161 5.14 -15.04 10.82
C VAL A 161 6.21 -16.09 10.48
N ALA A 162 6.16 -16.65 9.29
CA ALA A 162 7.05 -17.74 8.87
C ALA A 162 8.46 -17.26 8.53
N ARG A 163 8.59 -16.08 7.87
CA ARG A 163 9.87 -15.48 7.41
C ARG A 163 10.70 -16.42 6.54
N ASP A 164 10.04 -17.28 5.76
CA ASP A 164 10.70 -18.23 4.88
C ASP A 164 10.75 -17.69 3.45
N GLY A 165 11.95 -17.55 2.92
CA GLY A 165 12.20 -17.02 1.59
C GLY A 165 11.91 -15.50 1.46
N ASP A 166 11.73 -15.06 0.23
CA ASP A 166 11.43 -13.67 -0.12
C ASP A 166 9.91 -13.40 -0.09
N LEU A 167 9.51 -12.25 0.47
CA LEU A 167 8.09 -11.85 0.60
C LEU A 167 7.38 -11.82 -0.75
N ALA A 168 7.96 -11.14 -1.73
CA ALA A 168 7.32 -10.97 -3.04
C ALA A 168 7.14 -12.32 -3.73
N SER A 169 8.13 -13.20 -3.65
CA SER A 169 8.07 -14.57 -4.19
C SER A 169 6.96 -15.38 -3.51
N PHE A 170 6.88 -15.34 -2.18
CA PHE A 170 5.82 -16.05 -1.44
C PHE A 170 4.42 -15.56 -1.79
N MET A 171 4.23 -14.24 -1.85
CA MET A 171 2.94 -13.64 -2.20
C MET A 171 2.56 -13.92 -3.66
N THR A 172 3.52 -13.83 -4.59
CA THR A 172 3.31 -14.13 -6.01
C THR A 172 2.91 -15.59 -6.20
N GLN A 173 3.60 -16.52 -5.56
CA GLN A 173 3.25 -17.94 -5.61
C GLN A 173 1.87 -18.23 -5.02
N SER A 174 1.54 -17.61 -3.88
CA SER A 174 0.22 -17.76 -3.24
C SER A 174 -0.89 -17.23 -4.15
N THR A 175 -0.64 -16.12 -4.83
CA THR A 175 -1.58 -15.52 -5.78
C THR A 175 -1.71 -16.36 -7.05
N ALA A 176 -0.60 -16.90 -7.58
CA ALA A 176 -0.62 -17.83 -8.70
C ALA A 176 -1.44 -19.08 -8.38
N ASN A 177 -1.31 -19.63 -7.18
CA ASN A 177 -2.06 -20.81 -6.74
C ASN A 177 -3.56 -20.58 -6.78
N VAL A 178 -4.05 -19.43 -6.24
CA VAL A 178 -5.49 -19.15 -6.28
C VAL A 178 -5.98 -18.90 -7.70
N LEU A 179 -5.19 -18.23 -8.54
CA LEU A 179 -5.55 -18.03 -9.95
C LEU A 179 -5.60 -19.34 -10.71
N SER A 180 -4.69 -20.28 -10.46
CA SER A 180 -4.72 -21.62 -11.08
C SER A 180 -5.92 -22.46 -10.66
N VAL A 181 -6.43 -22.26 -9.44
CA VAL A 181 -7.70 -22.89 -9.00
C VAL A 181 -8.91 -22.27 -9.70
N LEU A 182 -8.92 -20.94 -9.88
CA LEU A 182 -10.02 -20.24 -10.54
C LEU A 182 -10.01 -20.43 -12.06
N TYR A 183 -8.82 -20.57 -12.66
CA TYR A 183 -8.60 -20.66 -14.10
C TYR A 183 -7.63 -21.82 -14.43
N PRO A 184 -8.10 -23.07 -14.31
CA PRO A 184 -7.22 -24.26 -14.39
C PRO A 184 -6.57 -24.49 -15.76
N ASP A 185 -7.12 -23.89 -16.81
CA ASP A 185 -6.59 -23.99 -18.17
C ASP A 185 -5.49 -22.92 -18.49
N GLN A 186 -5.08 -22.14 -17.47
CA GLN A 186 -4.11 -21.07 -17.62
C GLN A 186 -2.91 -21.26 -16.67
N GLU A 187 -1.73 -20.88 -17.16
CA GLU A 187 -0.51 -20.86 -16.35
C GLU A 187 -0.21 -19.46 -15.82
N PHE A 188 0.20 -19.37 -14.57
CA PHE A 188 0.57 -18.12 -13.89
C PHE A 188 2.02 -18.25 -13.37
N PRO A 189 3.04 -18.04 -14.25
CA PRO A 189 4.43 -18.19 -13.84
C PRO A 189 4.79 -17.15 -12.77
N ALA A 190 5.24 -17.64 -11.61
CA ALA A 190 5.62 -16.81 -10.48
C ALA A 190 7.02 -16.18 -10.64
N ALA A 191 7.90 -16.82 -11.40
CA ALA A 191 9.22 -16.27 -11.74
C ALA A 191 9.16 -15.48 -13.06
N PRO A 192 10.02 -14.44 -13.24
CA PRO A 192 10.21 -13.81 -14.53
C PRO A 192 10.92 -14.77 -15.50
#